data_524b36972dcc12dde67d2102e97ca3bd
#
_entry.id   524b36972dcc12dde67d2102e97ca3bd
#
_cell.length_a   1.000
_cell.length_b   1.000
_cell.length_c   1.000
_cell.angle_alpha   90.00
_cell.angle_beta   90.00
_cell.angle_gamma   90.00
#
_symmetry.space_group_name_H-M   'P 1'
#
loop_
_entity.id
_entity.type
_entity.pdbx_description
1 polymer ?
#
loop_
_entity_poly.entity_id
_entity_poly.type
_entity_poly.pdbx_seq_one_letter_code
_entity_poly.pdbx_strand_id
1 'polypeptide(L)'
;MENSKISSKRVIGILVAIVVLLAVGYQAVKAGEKPPAVGGVAPDFTLTSQDGNAINLHDYRGKWVVLYFYPKDFTSGCTTEAHNFQRDLAQYQQKNAVILGVSVDTADSHQKFCTKEGLNFKLLADTEHKVSDEYGSVMNLGVKKLSARHTFIINPDGVVVKEYLDVDPGKHSGEVLAALGELQPGAGSK
;
A
#
# COMPACT_ATOMS: atom_id res chain seq x y z
N MET A 1 31.30 -45.36 -36.52
CA MET A 1 31.39 -44.32 -35.44
C MET A 1 31.26 -42.99 -36.14
N GLU A 2 30.04 -42.45 -36.17
CA GLU A 2 29.69 -41.20 -36.86
C GLU A 2 29.72 -40.06 -35.86
N ASN A 3 30.78 -39.24 -35.93
CA ASN A 3 30.91 -38.05 -35.11
C ASN A 3 30.01 -36.96 -35.68
N SER A 4 28.83 -36.76 -35.09
CA SER A 4 27.93 -35.64 -35.36
C SER A 4 28.62 -34.33 -34.94
N LYS A 5 29.24 -33.63 -35.88
CA LYS A 5 29.72 -32.25 -35.68
C LYS A 5 28.53 -31.32 -35.55
N ILE A 6 28.15 -30.99 -34.31
CA ILE A 6 27.17 -29.94 -34.05
C ILE A 6 27.71 -28.63 -34.63
N SER A 7 26.99 -28.07 -35.61
CA SER A 7 27.40 -26.85 -36.31
C SER A 7 27.52 -25.67 -35.30
N SER A 8 28.69 -25.04 -35.29
CA SER A 8 29.02 -23.87 -34.47
C SER A 8 27.94 -22.77 -34.51
N LYS A 9 27.27 -22.63 -35.66
CA LYS A 9 26.17 -21.64 -35.82
C LYS A 9 24.93 -21.99 -34.99
N ARG A 10 24.62 -23.30 -34.76
CA ARG A 10 23.50 -23.70 -33.89
C ARG A 10 23.79 -23.50 -32.43
N VAL A 11 25.03 -23.71 -31.99
CA VAL A 11 25.45 -23.46 -30.60
C VAL A 11 25.42 -21.95 -30.27
N ILE A 12 25.88 -21.10 -31.16
CA ILE A 12 25.85 -19.66 -31.01
C ILE A 12 24.40 -19.15 -30.96
N GLY A 13 23.51 -19.65 -31.81
CA GLY A 13 22.09 -19.27 -31.81
C GLY A 13 21.39 -19.61 -30.50
N ILE A 14 21.67 -20.81 -29.93
CA ILE A 14 21.10 -21.21 -28.63
C ILE A 14 21.64 -20.35 -27.48
N LEU A 15 22.94 -20.05 -27.48
CA LEU A 15 23.55 -19.17 -26.45
C LEU A 15 22.99 -17.77 -26.50
N VAL A 16 22.79 -17.18 -27.69
CA VAL A 16 22.17 -15.86 -27.85
C VAL A 16 20.72 -15.86 -27.36
N ALA A 17 19.94 -16.89 -27.68
CA ALA A 17 18.55 -17.03 -27.22
C ALA A 17 18.46 -17.15 -25.68
N ILE A 18 19.36 -17.88 -25.04
CA ILE A 18 19.42 -18.02 -23.59
C ILE A 18 19.81 -16.68 -22.93
N VAL A 19 20.77 -15.94 -23.49
CA VAL A 19 21.18 -14.63 -22.97
C VAL A 19 20.05 -13.61 -23.09
N VAL A 20 19.28 -13.63 -24.20
CA VAL A 20 18.12 -12.76 -24.39
C VAL A 20 17.00 -13.11 -23.41
N LEU A 21 16.70 -14.38 -23.20
CA LEU A 21 15.71 -14.84 -22.22
C LEU A 21 16.11 -14.50 -20.79
N LEU A 22 17.38 -14.62 -20.43
CA LEU A 22 17.90 -14.22 -19.12
C LEU A 22 17.87 -12.69 -18.93
N ALA A 23 18.15 -11.91 -19.99
CA ALA A 23 18.10 -10.46 -19.95
C ALA A 23 16.65 -9.93 -19.81
N VAL A 24 15.68 -10.55 -20.50
CA VAL A 24 14.25 -10.21 -20.36
C VAL A 24 13.73 -10.62 -18.98
N GLY A 25 14.13 -11.79 -18.45
CA GLY A 25 13.79 -12.23 -17.11
C GLY A 25 14.43 -11.35 -16.02
N TYR A 26 15.65 -10.86 -16.25
CA TYR A 26 16.35 -9.98 -15.29
C TYR A 26 15.76 -8.57 -15.20
N GLN A 27 15.17 -8.06 -16.27
CA GLN A 27 14.50 -6.74 -16.24
C GLN A 27 13.14 -6.78 -15.56
N ALA A 28 12.47 -7.93 -15.49
CA ALA A 28 11.19 -8.09 -14.77
C ALA A 28 11.35 -8.10 -13.23
N VAL A 29 12.58 -8.19 -12.69
CA VAL A 29 12.83 -8.33 -11.24
C VAL A 29 13.27 -7.00 -10.57
N LYS A 30 13.34 -5.88 -11.28
CA LYS A 30 14.01 -4.66 -10.79
C LYS A 30 13.28 -3.33 -11.00
N ALA A 31 11.99 -3.29 -11.02
CA ALA A 31 11.27 -2.05 -10.76
C ALA A 31 10.53 -2.24 -9.43
N GLY A 32 11.02 -1.68 -8.35
CA GLY A 32 10.15 -1.31 -7.24
C GLY A 32 9.03 -0.49 -7.88
N GLU A 33 7.78 -0.95 -7.74
CA GLU A 33 6.67 -0.29 -8.42
C GLU A 33 6.60 1.15 -7.95
N LYS A 34 6.38 2.06 -8.90
CA LYS A 34 6.17 3.46 -8.56
C LYS A 34 4.81 3.58 -7.87
N PRO A 35 4.66 4.52 -6.93
CA PRO A 35 3.33 4.83 -6.39
C PRO A 35 2.32 5.04 -7.51
N PRO A 36 1.06 4.63 -7.32
CA PRO A 36 0.01 4.90 -8.29
C PRO A 36 -0.14 6.40 -8.50
N ALA A 37 -0.11 6.84 -9.75
CA ALA A 37 -0.15 8.26 -10.08
C ALA A 37 -1.47 8.89 -9.61
N VAL A 38 -1.41 10.14 -9.13
CA VAL A 38 -2.60 10.96 -8.90
C VAL A 38 -3.38 11.10 -10.22
N GLY A 39 -4.68 10.83 -10.17
CA GLY A 39 -5.58 10.71 -11.32
C GLY A 39 -5.68 9.28 -11.89
N GLY A 40 -4.84 8.35 -11.45
CA GLY A 40 -4.92 6.94 -11.82
C GLY A 40 -5.86 6.13 -10.93
N VAL A 41 -6.33 4.99 -11.44
CA VAL A 41 -7.13 4.04 -10.65
C VAL A 41 -6.22 3.42 -9.59
N ALA A 42 -6.70 3.41 -8.34
CA ALA A 42 -6.01 2.75 -7.25
C ALA A 42 -5.92 1.24 -7.50
N PRO A 43 -4.72 0.61 -7.40
CA PRO A 43 -4.59 -0.84 -7.48
C PRO A 43 -5.53 -1.53 -6.48
N ASP A 44 -6.31 -2.49 -6.96
CA ASP A 44 -7.23 -3.22 -6.10
C ASP A 44 -6.50 -4.32 -5.32
N PHE A 45 -6.98 -4.61 -4.12
CA PHE A 45 -6.37 -5.64 -3.28
C PHE A 45 -7.38 -6.33 -2.38
N THR A 46 -6.99 -7.49 -1.87
CA THR A 46 -7.67 -8.18 -0.78
C THR A 46 -6.66 -8.50 0.31
N LEU A 47 -6.85 -7.95 1.50
CA LEU A 47 -6.03 -8.22 2.68
C LEU A 47 -6.89 -8.64 3.88
N THR A 48 -6.29 -9.40 4.80
CA THR A 48 -6.94 -9.79 6.05
C THR A 48 -6.81 -8.68 7.08
N SER A 49 -7.92 -8.28 7.70
CA SER A 49 -7.95 -7.30 8.78
C SER A 49 -7.67 -7.91 10.15
N GLN A 50 -7.47 -7.05 11.17
CA GLN A 50 -7.23 -7.44 12.57
C GLN A 50 -8.31 -8.35 13.19
N ASP A 51 -9.51 -8.37 12.64
CA ASP A 51 -10.63 -9.19 13.08
C ASP A 51 -10.85 -10.45 12.22
N GLY A 52 -9.86 -10.77 11.36
CA GLY A 52 -9.85 -11.97 10.52
C GLY A 52 -10.69 -11.88 9.25
N ASN A 53 -11.34 -10.74 8.99
CA ASN A 53 -12.16 -10.56 7.80
C ASN A 53 -11.31 -10.18 6.58
N ALA A 54 -11.65 -10.71 5.42
CA ALA A 54 -11.10 -10.25 4.15
C ALA A 54 -11.67 -8.86 3.80
N ILE A 55 -10.80 -7.93 3.49
CA ILE A 55 -11.13 -6.56 3.09
C ILE A 55 -10.68 -6.34 1.65
N ASN A 56 -11.62 -6.02 0.78
CA ASN A 56 -11.35 -5.64 -0.60
C ASN A 56 -11.45 -4.13 -0.74
N LEU A 57 -10.49 -3.49 -1.40
CA LEU A 57 -10.56 -2.05 -1.63
C LEU A 57 -11.79 -1.66 -2.44
N HIS A 58 -12.15 -2.47 -3.41
CA HIS A 58 -13.28 -2.24 -4.31
C HIS A 58 -14.63 -2.19 -3.56
N ASP A 59 -14.77 -2.82 -2.38
CA ASP A 59 -16.00 -2.78 -1.58
C ASP A 59 -16.26 -1.39 -0.95
N TYR A 60 -15.30 -0.50 -1.05
CA TYR A 60 -15.39 0.88 -0.58
C TYR A 60 -15.76 1.89 -1.69
N ARG A 61 -16.17 1.42 -2.89
CA ARG A 61 -16.73 2.32 -3.89
C ARG A 61 -17.92 3.11 -3.33
N GLY A 62 -18.02 4.39 -3.68
CA GLY A 62 -18.98 5.31 -3.09
C GLY A 62 -18.53 5.98 -1.78
N LYS A 63 -17.38 5.59 -1.25
CA LYS A 63 -16.74 6.21 -0.07
C LYS A 63 -15.36 6.76 -0.42
N TRP A 64 -14.94 7.75 0.32
CA TRP A 64 -13.55 8.17 0.34
C TRP A 64 -12.74 7.16 1.15
N VAL A 65 -11.54 6.83 0.69
CA VAL A 65 -10.64 5.92 1.40
C VAL A 65 -9.33 6.66 1.68
N VAL A 66 -8.94 6.68 2.95
CA VAL A 66 -7.61 7.08 3.41
C VAL A 66 -6.83 5.79 3.62
N LEU A 67 -6.05 5.41 2.62
CA LEU A 67 -5.19 4.23 2.66
C LEU A 67 -3.81 4.66 3.10
N TYR A 68 -3.42 4.35 4.35
CA TYR A 68 -2.11 4.68 4.85
C TYR A 68 -1.26 3.45 5.12
N PHE A 69 -0.02 3.48 4.65
CA PHE A 69 1.00 2.48 4.91
C PHE A 69 1.87 2.95 6.07
N TYR A 70 2.25 2.04 6.95
CA TYR A 70 3.11 2.34 8.09
C TYR A 70 4.08 1.20 8.39
N PRO A 71 5.28 1.49 8.93
CA PRO A 71 6.34 0.51 9.07
C PRO A 71 6.01 -0.68 9.96
N LYS A 72 5.45 -0.44 11.17
CA LYS A 72 5.30 -1.51 12.15
C LYS A 72 4.43 -1.13 13.35
N ASP A 73 3.62 -2.10 13.79
CA ASP A 73 2.85 -2.03 15.05
C ASP A 73 3.76 -1.73 16.26
N PHE A 74 3.19 -1.09 17.26
CA PHE A 74 3.82 -0.79 18.56
C PHE A 74 5.06 0.10 18.51
N THR A 75 5.43 0.69 17.37
CA THR A 75 6.49 1.69 17.32
C THR A 75 5.92 3.08 17.63
N SER A 76 6.72 3.94 18.27
CA SER A 76 6.25 5.24 18.78
C SER A 76 5.60 6.12 17.70
N GLY A 77 6.24 6.25 16.52
CA GLY A 77 5.69 7.04 15.42
C GLY A 77 4.40 6.47 14.85
N CYS A 78 4.30 5.13 14.68
CA CYS A 78 3.09 4.49 14.18
C CYS A 78 1.94 4.57 15.18
N THR A 79 2.23 4.44 16.49
CA THR A 79 1.24 4.61 17.55
C THR A 79 0.73 6.04 17.59
N THR A 80 1.61 7.06 17.47
CA THR A 80 1.21 8.46 17.40
C THR A 80 0.28 8.73 16.21
N GLU A 81 0.63 8.21 15.02
CA GLU A 81 -0.18 8.37 13.82
C GLU A 81 -1.56 7.70 13.97
N ALA A 82 -1.59 6.45 14.46
CA ALA A 82 -2.83 5.71 14.69
C ALA A 82 -3.73 6.42 15.72
N HIS A 83 -3.18 6.95 16.81
CA HIS A 83 -3.94 7.73 17.80
C HIS A 83 -4.52 9.02 17.21
N ASN A 84 -3.77 9.72 16.34
CA ASN A 84 -4.27 10.91 15.68
C ASN A 84 -5.43 10.59 14.72
N PHE A 85 -5.33 9.51 13.94
CA PHE A 85 -6.43 9.02 13.12
C PHE A 85 -7.63 8.59 13.98
N GLN A 86 -7.39 7.91 15.11
CA GLN A 86 -8.46 7.49 16.03
C GLN A 86 -9.16 8.70 16.69
N ARG A 87 -8.40 9.69 17.13
CA ARG A 87 -8.95 10.94 17.70
C ARG A 87 -9.89 11.62 16.70
N ASP A 88 -9.51 11.65 15.45
CA ASP A 88 -10.20 12.38 14.40
C ASP A 88 -11.22 11.52 13.63
N LEU A 89 -11.40 10.24 14.00
CA LEU A 89 -12.20 9.25 13.29
C LEU A 89 -13.64 9.72 12.98
N ALA A 90 -14.29 10.40 13.93
CA ALA A 90 -15.63 10.92 13.75
C ALA A 90 -15.71 11.97 12.62
N GLN A 91 -14.66 12.78 12.45
CA GLN A 91 -14.58 13.78 11.39
C GLN A 91 -14.39 13.12 10.01
N TYR A 92 -13.62 12.03 9.93
CA TYR A 92 -13.53 11.21 8.72
C TYR A 92 -14.88 10.60 8.33
N GLN A 93 -15.60 10.03 9.31
CA GLN A 93 -16.92 9.45 9.08
C GLN A 93 -17.93 10.48 8.59
N GLN A 94 -17.93 11.71 9.15
CA GLN A 94 -18.78 12.82 8.68
C GLN A 94 -18.48 13.21 7.23
N LYS A 95 -17.27 12.99 6.74
CA LYS A 95 -16.85 13.21 5.36
C LYS A 95 -17.08 11.97 4.46
N ASN A 96 -17.84 10.97 4.92
CA ASN A 96 -18.00 9.68 4.24
C ASN A 96 -16.63 9.03 3.88
N ALA A 97 -15.64 9.20 4.74
CA ALA A 97 -14.31 8.66 4.55
C ALA A 97 -14.03 7.52 5.54
N VAL A 98 -13.36 6.48 5.05
CA VAL A 98 -12.87 5.35 5.83
C VAL A 98 -11.35 5.38 5.90
N ILE A 99 -10.80 4.90 7.02
CA ILE A 99 -9.36 4.79 7.22
C ILE A 99 -8.99 3.31 7.14
N LEU A 100 -8.03 2.97 6.30
CA LEU A 100 -7.43 1.65 6.16
C LEU A 100 -5.92 1.76 6.37
N GLY A 101 -5.41 1.15 7.44
CA GLY A 101 -3.98 1.09 7.69
C GLY A 101 -3.40 -0.22 7.17
N VAL A 102 -2.23 -0.18 6.54
CA VAL A 102 -1.55 -1.36 5.99
C VAL A 102 -0.13 -1.44 6.53
N SER A 103 0.24 -2.57 7.07
CA SER A 103 1.64 -2.89 7.35
C SER A 103 1.95 -4.36 7.07
N VAL A 104 3.21 -4.71 7.19
CA VAL A 104 3.70 -6.09 7.01
C VAL A 104 3.49 -6.97 8.25
N ASP A 105 2.89 -6.43 9.31
CA ASP A 105 2.57 -7.18 10.51
C ASP A 105 1.41 -8.16 10.26
N THR A 106 1.28 -9.17 11.12
CA THR A 106 0.21 -10.17 11.01
C THR A 106 -1.12 -9.64 11.55
N ALA A 107 -2.23 -10.23 11.14
CA ALA A 107 -3.56 -9.91 11.67
C ALA A 107 -3.63 -10.02 13.20
N ASP A 108 -2.95 -11.02 13.79
CA ASP A 108 -2.84 -11.16 15.26
C ASP A 108 -2.08 -10.00 15.92
N SER A 109 -1.03 -9.49 15.27
CA SER A 109 -0.31 -8.30 15.74
C SER A 109 -1.23 -7.09 15.72
N HIS A 110 -1.92 -6.87 14.61
CA HIS A 110 -2.90 -5.80 14.43
C HIS A 110 -4.02 -5.87 15.47
N GLN A 111 -4.54 -7.07 15.75
CA GLN A 111 -5.57 -7.26 16.77
C GLN A 111 -5.09 -6.80 18.15
N LYS A 112 -3.87 -7.21 18.52
CA LYS A 112 -3.26 -6.80 19.81
C LYS A 112 -3.00 -5.29 19.85
N PHE A 113 -2.54 -4.72 18.73
CA PHE A 113 -2.29 -3.29 18.62
C PHE A 113 -3.59 -2.49 18.70
N CYS A 114 -4.63 -2.85 17.94
CA CYS A 114 -5.95 -2.21 18.02
C CYS A 114 -6.54 -2.29 19.42
N THR A 115 -6.47 -3.46 20.07
CA THR A 115 -7.00 -3.65 21.43
C THR A 115 -6.27 -2.78 22.44
N LYS A 116 -4.93 -2.77 22.39
CA LYS A 116 -4.10 -2.01 23.32
C LYS A 116 -4.29 -0.49 23.15
N GLU A 117 -4.34 -0.02 21.91
CA GLU A 117 -4.37 1.41 21.60
C GLU A 117 -5.79 1.96 21.38
N GLY A 118 -6.83 1.11 21.49
CA GLY A 118 -8.24 1.51 21.36
C GLY A 118 -8.62 1.96 19.94
N LEU A 119 -8.05 1.32 18.91
CA LEU A 119 -8.29 1.70 17.51
C LEU A 119 -9.57 1.08 16.97
N ASN A 120 -10.44 1.89 16.36
CA ASN A 120 -11.75 1.49 15.82
C ASN A 120 -11.85 1.60 14.29
N PHE A 121 -10.74 1.60 13.58
CA PHE A 121 -10.67 1.47 12.13
C PHE A 121 -9.89 0.21 11.74
N LYS A 122 -9.83 -0.11 10.44
CA LYS A 122 -9.22 -1.36 9.99
C LYS A 122 -7.72 -1.25 9.80
N LEU A 123 -6.99 -2.23 10.35
CA LEU A 123 -5.59 -2.50 10.04
C LEU A 123 -5.50 -3.80 9.24
N LEU A 124 -4.72 -3.79 8.15
CA LEU A 124 -4.67 -4.82 7.13
C LEU A 124 -3.28 -5.43 7.05
N ALA A 125 -3.21 -6.76 7.09
CA ALA A 125 -1.98 -7.54 7.13
C ALA A 125 -1.46 -7.82 5.71
N ASP A 126 -0.42 -7.12 5.28
CA ASP A 126 0.31 -7.34 4.02
C ASP A 126 1.64 -8.07 4.26
N THR A 127 1.57 -9.26 4.87
CA THR A 127 2.74 -10.03 5.31
C THR A 127 3.67 -10.44 4.15
N GLU A 128 3.17 -10.48 2.93
CA GLU A 128 3.91 -10.81 1.71
C GLU A 128 4.43 -9.57 0.97
N HIS A 129 4.17 -8.36 1.48
CA HIS A 129 4.55 -7.05 0.90
C HIS A 129 3.95 -6.76 -0.48
N LYS A 130 2.98 -7.53 -0.95
CA LYS A 130 2.43 -7.40 -2.30
C LYS A 130 1.76 -6.06 -2.53
N VAL A 131 0.86 -5.68 -1.63
CA VAL A 131 0.14 -4.41 -1.73
C VAL A 131 1.07 -3.23 -1.49
N SER A 132 1.98 -3.35 -0.53
CA SER A 132 3.02 -2.34 -0.30
C SER A 132 3.93 -2.16 -1.51
N ASP A 133 4.31 -3.25 -2.21
CA ASP A 133 5.09 -3.18 -3.46
C ASP A 133 4.25 -2.49 -4.58
N GLU A 134 2.98 -2.87 -4.80
CA GLU A 134 2.09 -2.29 -5.82
C GLU A 134 1.85 -0.78 -5.63
N TYR A 135 1.82 -0.34 -4.38
CA TYR A 135 1.68 1.07 -4.03
C TYR A 135 3.02 1.81 -3.93
N GLY A 136 4.13 1.19 -4.30
CA GLY A 136 5.46 1.80 -4.16
C GLY A 136 5.79 2.21 -2.72
N SER A 137 5.16 1.55 -1.75
CA SER A 137 5.20 1.87 -0.33
C SER A 137 6.06 0.88 0.44
N VAL A 138 7.21 0.49 -0.11
CA VAL A 138 8.17 -0.42 0.53
C VAL A 138 9.46 0.30 0.88
N MET A 139 9.89 0.10 2.11
CA MET A 139 11.20 0.47 2.61
C MET A 139 12.08 -0.79 2.71
N ASN A 140 13.10 -0.86 1.88
CA ASN A 140 14.02 -1.99 1.85
C ASN A 140 15.21 -1.72 2.79
N LEU A 141 15.30 -2.48 3.87
CA LEU A 141 16.36 -2.41 4.87
C LEU A 141 17.38 -3.57 4.73
N GLY A 142 17.63 -4.02 3.52
CA GLY A 142 18.51 -5.14 3.20
C GLY A 142 17.84 -6.49 3.44
N VAL A 143 17.99 -7.08 4.62
CA VAL A 143 17.39 -8.38 4.98
C VAL A 143 15.91 -8.31 5.37
N LYS A 144 15.36 -7.10 5.56
CA LYS A 144 13.97 -6.87 5.94
C LYS A 144 13.33 -5.84 5.03
N LYS A 145 12.09 -6.10 4.64
CA LYS A 145 11.20 -5.13 4.02
C LYS A 145 10.17 -4.68 5.05
N LEU A 146 9.87 -3.41 5.07
CA LEU A 146 8.79 -2.80 5.86
C LEU A 146 7.96 -1.93 4.93
N SER A 147 6.72 -1.64 5.28
CA SER A 147 5.99 -0.59 4.57
C SER A 147 6.63 0.76 4.85
N ALA A 148 6.73 1.59 3.82
CA ALA A 148 7.09 2.99 3.96
C ALA A 148 5.91 3.75 4.58
N ARG A 149 6.14 4.99 5.06
CA ARG A 149 5.06 5.82 5.60
C ARG A 149 4.49 6.69 4.49
N HIS A 150 3.58 6.08 3.71
CA HIS A 150 2.89 6.72 2.61
C HIS A 150 1.38 6.72 2.83
N THR A 151 0.67 7.71 2.30
CA THR A 151 -0.80 7.74 2.36
C THR A 151 -1.37 8.16 1.02
N PHE A 152 -2.46 7.51 0.64
CA PHE A 152 -3.21 7.79 -0.57
C PHE A 152 -4.65 8.13 -0.22
N ILE A 153 -5.15 9.26 -0.72
CA ILE A 153 -6.58 9.58 -0.68
C ILE A 153 -7.18 9.07 -1.98
N ILE A 154 -8.15 8.17 -1.85
CA ILE A 154 -8.86 7.54 -2.96
C ILE A 154 -10.30 8.04 -2.93
N ASN A 155 -10.79 8.55 -4.06
CA ASN A 155 -12.14 9.07 -4.19
C ASN A 155 -13.19 7.95 -4.30
N PRO A 156 -14.50 8.25 -4.25
CA PRO A 156 -15.59 7.27 -4.38
C PRO A 156 -15.56 6.42 -5.66
N ASP A 157 -14.94 6.93 -6.74
CA ASP A 157 -14.77 6.22 -8.01
C ASP A 157 -13.56 5.28 -8.01
N GLY A 158 -12.76 5.28 -6.91
CA GLY A 158 -11.56 4.47 -6.76
C GLY A 158 -10.34 5.04 -7.46
N VAL A 159 -10.30 6.33 -7.67
CA VAL A 159 -9.17 7.05 -8.26
C VAL A 159 -8.33 7.67 -7.14
N VAL A 160 -7.01 7.53 -7.22
CA VAL A 160 -6.08 8.23 -6.34
C VAL A 160 -6.12 9.71 -6.66
N VAL A 161 -6.50 10.55 -5.71
CA VAL A 161 -6.62 12.00 -5.92
C VAL A 161 -5.58 12.82 -5.16
N LYS A 162 -4.91 12.20 -4.19
CA LYS A 162 -3.79 12.80 -3.46
C LYS A 162 -2.88 11.71 -2.90
N GLU A 163 -1.58 11.99 -2.84
CA GLU A 163 -0.59 11.13 -2.21
C GLU A 163 0.29 11.92 -1.24
N TYR A 164 0.77 11.24 -0.21
CA TYR A 164 1.76 11.73 0.75
C TYR A 164 2.86 10.69 0.84
N LEU A 165 4.07 11.03 0.41
CA LEU A 165 5.24 10.15 0.37
C LEU A 165 6.27 10.50 1.47
N ASP A 166 6.05 11.59 2.17
CA ASP A 166 6.81 12.02 3.34
C ASP A 166 5.82 12.51 4.41
N VAL A 167 5.65 11.73 5.46
CA VAL A 167 4.59 11.88 6.46
C VAL A 167 5.15 12.15 7.86
N ASP A 168 4.76 13.27 8.47
CA ASP A 168 4.95 13.54 9.90
C ASP A 168 3.80 12.88 10.70
N PRO A 169 4.04 11.80 11.47
CA PRO A 169 2.98 11.12 12.23
C PRO A 169 2.18 12.03 13.17
N GLY A 170 2.80 13.12 13.64
CA GLY A 170 2.18 14.05 14.59
C GLY A 170 1.13 14.96 13.96
N LYS A 171 1.24 15.25 12.67
CA LYS A 171 0.39 16.22 11.95
C LYS A 171 -0.53 15.58 10.92
N HIS A 172 -0.19 14.38 10.49
CA HIS A 172 -0.73 13.76 9.28
C HIS A 172 -2.25 13.64 9.23
N SER A 173 -2.90 13.23 10.32
CA SER A 173 -4.37 13.14 10.35
C SER A 173 -5.04 14.49 10.04
N GLY A 174 -4.53 15.58 10.60
CA GLY A 174 -5.05 16.92 10.31
C GLY A 174 -4.84 17.37 8.85
N GLU A 175 -3.67 17.04 8.27
CA GLU A 175 -3.36 17.34 6.87
C GLU A 175 -4.28 16.58 5.90
N VAL A 176 -4.57 15.31 6.19
CA VAL A 176 -5.51 14.48 5.41
C VAL A 176 -6.94 15.00 5.52
N LEU A 177 -7.39 15.41 6.73
CA LEU A 177 -8.71 16.00 6.94
C LEU A 177 -8.88 17.31 6.19
N ALA A 178 -7.87 18.18 6.21
CA ALA A 178 -7.88 19.43 5.45
C ALA A 178 -8.01 19.15 3.95
N ALA A 179 -7.21 18.21 3.42
CA ALA A 179 -7.29 17.80 2.02
C ALA A 179 -8.65 17.22 1.63
N LEU A 180 -9.25 16.38 2.47
CA LEU A 180 -10.61 15.88 2.24
C LEU A 180 -11.64 17.02 2.23
N GLY A 181 -11.44 18.09 3.01
CA GLY A 181 -12.28 19.29 2.95
C GLY A 181 -12.18 20.02 1.62
N GLU A 182 -10.98 20.14 1.07
CA GLU A 182 -10.72 20.76 -0.24
C GLU A 182 -11.27 19.93 -1.41
N LEU A 183 -11.14 18.60 -1.32
CA LEU A 183 -11.56 17.65 -2.34
C LEU A 183 -13.09 17.44 -2.38
N GLN A 184 -13.81 17.86 -1.34
CA GLN A 184 -15.27 17.74 -1.20
C GLN A 184 -15.95 19.12 -1.12
N PRO A 185 -15.78 20.01 -2.11
CA PRO A 185 -16.40 21.32 -2.08
C PRO A 185 -17.94 21.17 -2.12
N GLY A 186 -18.60 21.47 -0.99
CA GLY A 186 -20.06 21.41 -0.87
C GLY A 186 -20.61 20.38 0.13
N ALA A 187 -19.78 19.57 0.78
CA ALA A 187 -20.24 18.64 1.83
C ALA A 187 -20.45 19.32 3.20
N GLY A 188 -20.20 20.62 3.31
CA GLY A 188 -20.22 21.38 4.57
C GLY A 188 -21.32 22.43 4.71
N SER A 189 -22.31 22.50 3.80
CA SER A 189 -23.41 23.46 3.87
C SER A 189 -24.77 22.78 3.67
N LYS A 190 -25.23 22.08 4.69
CA LYS A 190 -26.65 21.80 4.93
C LYS A 190 -26.94 21.91 6.42
#